data_3cbe8e956547e1b96949d9cb682d613d
#
_entry.id   3cbe8e956547e1b96949d9cb682d613d
#
_cell.length_a   1.000
_cell.length_b   1.000
_cell.length_c   1.000
_cell.angle_alpha   90.00
_cell.angle_beta   90.00
_cell.angle_gamma   90.00
#
_symmetry.space_group_name_H-M   'P 1'
#
loop_
_entity.id
_entity.type
_entity.pdbx_description
1 polymer ?
#
loop_
_entity_poly.entity_id
_entity_poly.type
_entity_poly.pdbx_seq_one_letter_code
_entity_poly.pdbx_strand_id
1 'polypeptide(L)'
;MTGYPNASGILLAIDCIIFGFDGKDIKLLLIKRDFEPEKGKWSLMGGFLAPDENLEDGATRILHDLTGLKDVYVEQLGVYGNIHRDPVARTVSVVFFALINIHEQDQDAVRIHNASWVSLDNRPTLIFDHNEMVLHAKEHLRYKAALHPIGFELLPERFTIPQLQKLYEAIYNCPIDRRNFSRKLLSTGLLIDTGSKNSNSATKKATLYRLDTARYKEKFNSFWNFMPDSKEYSGKDSLR
;
A
#
# COMPACT_ATOMS: atom_id res chain seq x y z
N MET A 1 -40.70 0.41 -5.54
CA MET A 1 -39.34 0.90 -5.59
C MET A 1 -39.35 2.40 -5.34
N THR A 2 -38.94 2.81 -4.16
CA THR A 2 -38.74 4.23 -3.82
C THR A 2 -37.34 4.64 -4.24
N GLY A 3 -37.15 4.92 -5.53
CA GLY A 3 -35.89 5.43 -6.04
C GLY A 3 -35.86 6.97 -6.03
N TYR A 4 -34.67 7.53 -5.96
CA TYR A 4 -34.50 8.97 -6.19
C TYR A 4 -34.93 9.29 -7.63
N PRO A 5 -35.85 10.27 -7.84
CA PRO A 5 -36.28 10.65 -9.18
C PRO A 5 -35.07 11.15 -9.98
N ASN A 6 -34.94 10.69 -11.23
CA ASN A 6 -33.83 11.01 -12.15
C ASN A 6 -32.44 10.46 -11.79
N ALA A 7 -32.34 9.52 -10.84
CA ALA A 7 -31.07 8.83 -10.59
C ALA A 7 -30.84 7.75 -11.65
N SER A 8 -29.71 7.85 -12.38
CA SER A 8 -29.20 6.77 -13.22
C SER A 8 -28.20 5.94 -12.42
N GLY A 9 -28.35 4.62 -12.49
CA GLY A 9 -27.35 3.73 -11.89
C GLY A 9 -26.00 3.87 -12.58
N ILE A 10 -24.93 3.94 -11.80
CA ILE A 10 -23.54 3.81 -12.24
C ILE A 10 -22.92 2.60 -11.56
N LEU A 11 -21.96 1.97 -12.22
CA LEU A 11 -21.20 0.88 -11.60
C LEU A 11 -20.16 1.46 -10.65
N LEU A 12 -20.06 0.88 -9.46
CA LEU A 12 -19.01 1.18 -8.51
C LEU A 12 -18.02 0.03 -8.51
N ALA A 13 -16.79 0.32 -8.93
CA ALA A 13 -15.67 -0.60 -8.92
C ALA A 13 -14.73 -0.30 -7.74
N ILE A 14 -13.95 -1.29 -7.37
CA ILE A 14 -12.82 -1.17 -6.45
C ILE A 14 -11.59 -1.69 -7.18
N ASP A 15 -10.50 -0.92 -7.15
CA ASP A 15 -9.19 -1.34 -7.65
C ASP A 15 -8.16 -1.29 -6.51
N CYS A 16 -7.39 -2.38 -6.32
CA CYS A 16 -6.40 -2.51 -5.27
C CYS A 16 -4.98 -2.46 -5.85
N ILE A 17 -4.17 -1.53 -5.35
CA ILE A 17 -2.75 -1.37 -5.69
C ILE A 17 -1.92 -1.94 -4.54
N ILE A 18 -1.22 -3.03 -4.78
CA ILE A 18 -0.44 -3.72 -3.76
C ILE A 18 1.04 -3.59 -4.07
N PHE A 19 1.76 -2.86 -3.23
CA PHE A 19 3.21 -2.76 -3.29
C PHE A 19 3.86 -3.75 -2.34
N GLY A 20 4.97 -4.32 -2.80
CA GLY A 20 5.84 -5.17 -2.01
C GLY A 20 7.31 -4.83 -2.26
N PHE A 21 8.18 -5.33 -1.41
CA PHE A 21 9.63 -5.14 -1.55
C PHE A 21 10.34 -6.49 -1.53
N ASP A 22 11.17 -6.77 -2.55
CA ASP A 22 11.91 -8.03 -2.68
C ASP A 22 13.33 -8.00 -2.12
N GLY A 23 13.69 -6.92 -1.42
CA GLY A 23 15.05 -6.66 -0.90
C GLY A 23 15.92 -5.84 -1.85
N LYS A 24 15.43 -5.53 -3.05
CA LYS A 24 16.12 -4.73 -4.05
C LYS A 24 15.21 -3.66 -4.66
N ASP A 25 14.04 -4.05 -5.17
CA ASP A 25 13.12 -3.19 -5.91
C ASP A 25 11.72 -3.21 -5.30
N ILE A 26 10.98 -2.10 -5.48
CA ILE A 26 9.54 -2.11 -5.22
C ILE A 26 8.84 -2.90 -6.32
N LYS A 27 8.00 -3.82 -5.91
CA LYS A 27 7.16 -4.65 -6.76
C LYS A 27 5.71 -4.18 -6.69
N LEU A 28 5.02 -4.40 -7.77
CA LEU A 28 3.58 -4.21 -7.90
C LEU A 28 2.95 -5.58 -8.17
N LEU A 29 1.91 -5.92 -7.44
CA LEU A 29 1.15 -7.12 -7.69
C LEU A 29 0.12 -6.86 -8.79
N LEU A 30 0.16 -7.66 -9.85
CA LEU A 30 -0.71 -7.56 -11.01
C LEU A 30 -1.34 -8.90 -11.35
N ILE A 31 -2.47 -8.85 -12.03
CA ILE A 31 -3.17 -10.01 -12.57
C ILE A 31 -3.30 -9.89 -14.09
N LYS A 32 -3.34 -11.02 -14.80
CA LYS A 32 -3.81 -11.06 -16.18
C LYS A 32 -5.31 -11.27 -16.19
N ARG A 33 -6.02 -10.32 -16.81
CA ARG A 33 -7.47 -10.37 -16.93
C ARG A 33 -7.92 -11.58 -17.74
N ASP A 34 -8.88 -12.35 -17.25
CA ASP A 34 -9.36 -13.59 -17.88
C ASP A 34 -10.69 -13.43 -18.64
N PHE A 35 -11.30 -12.23 -18.61
CA PHE A 35 -12.58 -11.90 -19.27
C PHE A 35 -12.53 -10.58 -20.04
N GLU A 36 -13.49 -10.39 -20.95
CA GLU A 36 -13.64 -9.15 -21.72
C GLU A 36 -14.28 -8.01 -20.89
N PRO A 37 -13.99 -6.75 -21.20
CA PRO A 37 -13.01 -6.26 -22.18
C PRO A 37 -11.56 -6.45 -21.71
N GLU A 38 -10.62 -6.38 -22.64
CA GLU A 38 -9.18 -6.40 -22.36
C GLU A 38 -8.64 -7.75 -21.84
N LYS A 39 -9.26 -8.87 -22.22
CA LYS A 39 -8.84 -10.22 -21.86
C LYS A 39 -7.34 -10.47 -22.24
N GLY A 40 -6.60 -11.08 -21.32
CA GLY A 40 -5.19 -11.40 -21.44
C GLY A 40 -4.23 -10.25 -21.16
N LYS A 41 -4.73 -9.02 -20.96
CA LYS A 41 -3.91 -7.87 -20.61
C LYS A 41 -3.70 -7.74 -19.10
N TRP A 42 -2.70 -6.97 -18.72
CA TRP A 42 -2.36 -6.73 -17.32
C TRP A 42 -3.29 -5.72 -16.65
N SER A 43 -3.71 -6.04 -15.44
CA SER A 43 -4.65 -5.27 -14.65
C SER A 43 -4.20 -5.19 -13.18
N LEU A 44 -4.67 -4.16 -12.48
CA LEU A 44 -4.77 -4.18 -11.03
C LEU A 44 -5.77 -5.25 -10.58
N MET A 45 -5.74 -5.63 -9.30
CA MET A 45 -6.79 -6.42 -8.68
C MET A 45 -8.03 -5.54 -8.56
N GLY A 46 -9.07 -5.86 -9.33
CA GLY A 46 -10.29 -5.05 -9.35
C GLY A 46 -11.55 -5.89 -9.47
N GLY A 47 -12.65 -5.31 -9.03
CA GLY A 47 -13.97 -5.91 -9.09
C GLY A 47 -15.05 -4.90 -8.77
N PHE A 48 -16.32 -5.31 -8.89
CA PHE A 48 -17.43 -4.45 -8.53
C PHE A 48 -17.80 -4.63 -7.06
N LEU A 49 -18.21 -3.52 -6.44
CA LEU A 49 -18.78 -3.52 -5.09
C LEU A 49 -20.16 -4.20 -5.13
N ALA A 50 -20.40 -5.11 -4.20
CA ALA A 50 -21.70 -5.72 -4.03
C ALA A 50 -22.66 -4.76 -3.30
N PRO A 51 -24.00 -4.90 -3.51
CA PRO A 51 -24.98 -3.98 -2.92
C PRO A 51 -25.06 -4.01 -1.39
N ASP A 52 -24.55 -5.06 -0.77
CA ASP A 52 -24.63 -5.37 0.66
C ASP A 52 -23.30 -5.34 1.39
N GLU A 53 -22.24 -4.78 0.78
CA GLU A 53 -20.92 -4.64 1.40
C GLU A 53 -20.45 -3.18 1.48
N ASN A 54 -19.61 -2.87 2.46
CA ASN A 54 -18.90 -1.59 2.56
C ASN A 54 -17.67 -1.59 1.63
N LEU A 55 -17.10 -0.42 1.40
CA LEU A 55 -15.94 -0.26 0.49
C LEU A 55 -14.72 -1.08 0.96
N GLU A 56 -14.43 -1.07 2.24
CA GLU A 56 -13.30 -1.77 2.86
C GLU A 56 -13.49 -3.30 2.80
N ASP A 57 -14.74 -3.75 3.02
CA ASP A 57 -15.10 -5.18 2.93
C ASP A 57 -14.94 -5.66 1.49
N GLY A 58 -15.43 -4.88 0.52
CA GLY A 58 -15.28 -5.15 -0.92
C GLY A 58 -13.81 -5.18 -1.35
N ALA A 59 -12.99 -4.25 -0.87
CA ALA A 59 -11.55 -4.25 -1.16
C ALA A 59 -10.85 -5.51 -0.61
N THR A 60 -11.17 -5.89 0.63
CA THR A 60 -10.61 -7.08 1.27
C THR A 60 -11.04 -8.36 0.54
N ARG A 61 -12.32 -8.48 0.19
CA ARG A 61 -12.86 -9.61 -0.58
C ARG A 61 -12.18 -9.73 -1.94
N ILE A 62 -12.13 -8.65 -2.71
CA ILE A 62 -11.53 -8.63 -4.05
C ILE A 62 -10.05 -9.02 -3.97
N LEU A 63 -9.32 -8.48 -3.00
CA LEU A 63 -7.93 -8.83 -2.81
C LEU A 63 -7.76 -10.31 -2.48
N HIS A 64 -8.53 -10.84 -1.54
CA HIS A 64 -8.50 -12.25 -1.17
C HIS A 64 -8.84 -13.15 -2.36
N ASP A 65 -9.94 -12.86 -3.07
CA ASP A 65 -10.42 -13.70 -4.19
C ASP A 65 -9.44 -13.75 -5.37
N LEU A 66 -8.73 -12.65 -5.63
CA LEU A 66 -7.81 -12.53 -6.77
C LEU A 66 -6.35 -12.88 -6.44
N THR A 67 -5.99 -13.02 -5.17
CA THR A 67 -4.58 -13.25 -4.78
C THR A 67 -4.38 -14.31 -3.71
N GLY A 68 -5.43 -14.69 -3.00
CA GLY A 68 -5.36 -15.56 -1.83
C GLY A 68 -4.77 -14.88 -0.58
N LEU A 69 -4.38 -13.61 -0.65
CA LEU A 69 -3.81 -12.88 0.49
C LEU A 69 -4.89 -12.62 1.56
N LYS A 70 -4.50 -12.72 2.83
CA LYS A 70 -5.37 -12.52 3.99
C LYS A 70 -4.79 -11.44 4.91
N ASP A 71 -5.67 -10.81 5.68
CA ASP A 71 -5.31 -9.85 6.72
C ASP A 71 -4.43 -8.70 6.22
N VAL A 72 -4.61 -8.29 4.95
CA VAL A 72 -3.91 -7.17 4.35
C VAL A 72 -4.65 -5.88 4.69
N TYR A 73 -3.99 -4.99 5.42
CA TYR A 73 -4.51 -3.65 5.65
C TYR A 73 -4.49 -2.84 4.36
N VAL A 74 -5.64 -2.33 3.96
CA VAL A 74 -5.81 -1.48 2.79
C VAL A 74 -6.22 -0.07 3.20
N GLU A 75 -5.72 0.94 2.49
CA GLU A 75 -6.04 2.34 2.70
C GLU A 75 -6.59 2.94 1.42
N GLN A 76 -7.67 3.71 1.54
CA GLN A 76 -8.25 4.39 0.38
C GLN A 76 -7.27 5.43 -0.16
N LEU A 77 -6.92 5.34 -1.44
CA LEU A 77 -6.05 6.28 -2.13
C LEU A 77 -6.83 7.42 -2.77
N GLY A 78 -7.96 7.12 -3.40
CA GLY A 78 -8.76 8.12 -4.09
C GLY A 78 -9.87 7.50 -4.94
N VAL A 79 -10.56 8.38 -5.68
CA VAL A 79 -11.70 8.02 -6.54
C VAL A 79 -11.42 8.44 -7.97
N TYR A 80 -11.67 7.54 -8.92
CA TYR A 80 -11.47 7.74 -10.37
C TYR A 80 -12.80 7.67 -11.07
N GLY A 81 -13.25 8.80 -11.60
CA GLY A 81 -14.59 8.95 -12.14
C GLY A 81 -14.63 9.55 -13.56
N ASN A 82 -13.54 9.48 -14.35
CA ASN A 82 -13.59 9.92 -15.74
C ASN A 82 -14.69 9.17 -16.48
N ILE A 83 -15.49 9.91 -17.29
CA ILE A 83 -16.63 9.33 -18.00
C ILE A 83 -16.24 8.28 -19.06
N HIS A 84 -15.00 8.29 -19.51
CA HIS A 84 -14.45 7.40 -20.53
C HIS A 84 -13.47 6.37 -19.97
N ARG A 85 -13.37 6.22 -18.61
CA ARG A 85 -12.39 5.30 -18.02
C ARG A 85 -12.67 3.83 -18.34
N ASP A 86 -13.93 3.47 -18.47
CA ASP A 86 -14.37 2.12 -18.82
C ASP A 86 -15.14 2.19 -20.15
N PRO A 87 -14.74 1.40 -21.17
CA PRO A 87 -15.37 1.45 -22.49
C PRO A 87 -16.74 0.78 -22.54
N VAL A 88 -17.13 0.01 -21.53
CA VAL A 88 -18.38 -0.78 -21.54
C VAL A 88 -19.52 -0.05 -20.83
N ALA A 89 -19.24 0.51 -19.66
CA ALA A 89 -20.30 1.13 -18.84
C ALA A 89 -19.76 2.32 -18.03
N ARG A 90 -20.69 3.20 -17.65
CA ARG A 90 -20.36 4.29 -16.74
C ARG A 90 -19.93 3.73 -15.38
N THR A 91 -18.65 3.79 -15.11
CA THR A 91 -18.02 3.20 -13.91
C THR A 91 -17.26 4.29 -13.13
N VAL A 92 -17.38 4.26 -11.82
CA VAL A 92 -16.53 4.99 -10.88
C VAL A 92 -15.74 3.94 -10.09
N SER A 93 -14.45 4.15 -9.91
CA SER A 93 -13.62 3.25 -9.10
C SER A 93 -13.12 3.95 -7.85
N VAL A 94 -13.26 3.28 -6.71
CA VAL A 94 -12.58 3.62 -5.47
C VAL A 94 -11.29 2.80 -5.41
N VAL A 95 -10.17 3.50 -5.34
CA VAL A 95 -8.85 2.86 -5.36
C VAL A 95 -8.32 2.73 -3.95
N PHE A 96 -7.90 1.52 -3.61
CA PHE A 96 -7.21 1.19 -2.37
C PHE A 96 -5.74 0.87 -2.64
N PHE A 97 -4.91 1.10 -1.65
CA PHE A 97 -3.50 0.77 -1.73
C PHE A 97 -3.05 0.06 -0.46
N ALA A 98 -2.10 -0.86 -0.59
CA ALA A 98 -1.50 -1.58 0.51
C ALA A 98 0.00 -1.78 0.32
N LEU A 99 0.69 -1.94 1.46
CA LEU A 99 2.11 -2.28 1.53
C LEU A 99 2.23 -3.64 2.22
N ILE A 100 2.90 -4.58 1.58
CA ILE A 100 3.08 -5.91 2.17
C ILE A 100 4.52 -6.39 2.07
N ASN A 101 4.95 -7.15 3.07
CA ASN A 101 6.22 -7.87 3.01
C ASN A 101 6.05 -9.12 2.13
N ILE A 102 6.67 -9.11 0.94
CA ILE A 102 6.56 -10.22 -0.01
C ILE A 102 7.01 -11.56 0.61
N HIS A 103 8.02 -11.53 1.47
CA HIS A 103 8.61 -12.74 2.06
C HIS A 103 7.75 -13.38 3.15
N GLU A 104 6.77 -12.66 3.70
CA GLU A 104 5.84 -13.15 4.71
C GLU A 104 4.53 -13.67 4.11
N GLN A 105 4.35 -13.50 2.79
CA GLN A 105 3.16 -13.93 2.09
C GLN A 105 3.36 -15.28 1.40
N ASP A 106 2.28 -16.04 1.28
CA ASP A 106 2.26 -17.29 0.54
C ASP A 106 2.38 -17.03 -0.97
N GLN A 107 3.59 -17.25 -1.50
CA GLN A 107 3.88 -17.05 -2.91
C GLN A 107 3.17 -18.06 -3.82
N ASP A 108 2.83 -19.25 -3.31
CA ASP A 108 2.11 -20.25 -4.07
C ASP A 108 0.63 -19.87 -4.19
N ALA A 109 0.03 -19.30 -3.14
CA ALA A 109 -1.32 -18.74 -3.22
C ALA A 109 -1.40 -17.65 -4.32
N VAL A 110 -0.46 -16.72 -4.37
CA VAL A 110 -0.40 -15.67 -5.39
C VAL A 110 -0.34 -16.26 -6.80
N ARG A 111 0.45 -17.32 -7.02
CA ARG A 111 0.58 -17.98 -8.34
C ARG A 111 -0.67 -18.74 -8.76
N ILE A 112 -1.33 -19.43 -7.82
CA ILE A 112 -2.57 -20.19 -8.09
C ILE A 112 -3.66 -19.25 -8.63
N HIS A 113 -3.68 -18.00 -8.17
CA HIS A 113 -4.63 -16.99 -8.60
C HIS A 113 -4.19 -16.20 -9.84
N ASN A 114 -3.17 -16.65 -10.59
CA ASN A 114 -2.62 -15.96 -11.75
C ASN A 114 -2.11 -14.53 -11.48
N ALA A 115 -1.87 -14.19 -10.21
CA ALA A 115 -1.25 -12.94 -9.82
C ALA A 115 0.28 -13.03 -9.92
N SER A 116 0.93 -11.92 -10.18
CA SER A 116 2.37 -11.87 -10.38
C SER A 116 2.97 -10.58 -9.84
N TRP A 117 4.09 -10.72 -9.14
CA TRP A 117 4.92 -9.59 -8.74
C TRP A 117 5.77 -9.10 -9.91
N VAL A 118 5.55 -7.87 -10.33
CA VAL A 118 6.35 -7.22 -11.39
C VAL A 118 7.13 -6.04 -10.80
N SER A 119 8.24 -5.66 -11.44
CA SER A 119 8.96 -4.45 -11.06
C SER A 119 8.08 -3.24 -11.29
N LEU A 120 7.96 -2.35 -10.30
CA LEU A 120 7.15 -1.14 -10.40
C LEU A 120 7.62 -0.23 -11.54
N ASP A 121 8.94 -0.08 -11.73
CA ASP A 121 9.52 0.81 -12.73
C ASP A 121 9.53 0.19 -14.15
N ASN A 122 9.55 -1.14 -14.26
CA ASN A 122 9.53 -1.88 -15.54
C ASN A 122 8.22 -2.65 -15.72
N ARG A 123 7.12 -2.14 -15.20
CA ARG A 123 5.81 -2.78 -15.33
C ARG A 123 5.30 -2.73 -16.78
N PRO A 124 4.52 -3.72 -17.18
CA PRO A 124 3.81 -3.68 -18.46
C PRO A 124 2.77 -2.56 -18.46
N THR A 125 2.30 -2.19 -19.66
CA THR A 125 1.13 -1.32 -19.81
C THR A 125 -0.10 -2.00 -19.23
N LEU A 126 -0.83 -1.27 -18.40
CA LEU A 126 -2.06 -1.74 -17.77
C LEU A 126 -3.28 -1.27 -18.56
N ILE A 127 -4.39 -1.98 -18.38
CA ILE A 127 -5.68 -1.60 -18.97
C ILE A 127 -6.19 -0.27 -18.40
N PHE A 128 -7.14 0.33 -19.09
CA PHE A 128 -7.89 1.53 -18.68
C PHE A 128 -6.97 2.65 -18.14
N ASP A 129 -7.36 3.26 -17.03
CA ASP A 129 -6.63 4.29 -16.30
C ASP A 129 -5.72 3.74 -15.17
N HIS A 130 -5.49 2.42 -15.11
CA HIS A 130 -4.71 1.77 -14.05
C HIS A 130 -3.25 2.26 -13.98
N ASN A 131 -2.65 2.67 -15.12
CA ASN A 131 -1.31 3.26 -15.09
C ASN A 131 -1.29 4.59 -14.32
N GLU A 132 -2.31 5.41 -14.45
CA GLU A 132 -2.47 6.68 -13.72
C GLU A 132 -2.63 6.41 -12.22
N MET A 133 -3.46 5.45 -11.86
CA MET A 133 -3.66 5.01 -10.47
C MET A 133 -2.35 4.58 -9.81
N VAL A 134 -1.54 3.78 -10.52
CA VAL A 134 -0.22 3.33 -10.03
C VAL A 134 0.76 4.49 -9.85
N LEU A 135 0.76 5.47 -10.76
CA LEU A 135 1.60 6.66 -10.61
C LEU A 135 1.21 7.47 -9.38
N HIS A 136 -0.08 7.69 -9.17
CA HIS A 136 -0.60 8.36 -7.98
C HIS A 136 -0.23 7.60 -6.70
N ALA A 137 -0.40 6.27 -6.68
CA ALA A 137 0.01 5.45 -5.54
C ALA A 137 1.52 5.52 -5.26
N LYS A 138 2.36 5.57 -6.31
CA LYS A 138 3.82 5.73 -6.16
C LYS A 138 4.17 7.08 -5.52
N GLU A 139 3.52 8.15 -5.92
CA GLU A 139 3.70 9.47 -5.31
C GLU A 139 3.21 9.49 -3.86
N HIS A 140 2.07 8.88 -3.59
CA HIS A 140 1.52 8.72 -2.24
C HIS A 140 2.47 7.92 -1.33
N LEU A 141 3.04 6.81 -1.82
CA LEU A 141 4.06 6.04 -1.11
C LEU A 141 5.27 6.89 -0.73
N ARG A 142 5.79 7.70 -1.67
CA ARG A 142 6.91 8.61 -1.42
C ARG A 142 6.57 9.67 -0.37
N TYR A 143 5.41 10.27 -0.50
CA TYR A 143 4.93 11.27 0.47
C TYR A 143 4.82 10.65 1.88
N LYS A 144 4.17 9.50 2.00
CA LYS A 144 4.06 8.80 3.27
C LYS A 144 5.42 8.40 3.84
N ALA A 145 6.32 7.87 3.01
CA ALA A 145 7.67 7.48 3.46
C ALA A 145 8.52 8.66 3.96
N ALA A 146 8.23 9.89 3.50
CA ALA A 146 8.88 11.10 4.00
C ALA A 146 8.35 11.53 5.38
N LEU A 147 7.08 11.31 5.66
CA LEU A 147 6.41 11.80 6.87
C LEU A 147 6.28 10.74 7.97
N HIS A 148 6.16 9.47 7.58
CA HIS A 148 5.87 8.35 8.45
C HIS A 148 6.85 7.20 8.22
N PRO A 149 7.14 6.39 9.23
CA PRO A 149 7.97 5.18 9.07
C PRO A 149 7.17 4.01 8.43
N ILE A 150 6.38 4.27 7.41
CA ILE A 150 5.54 3.26 6.75
C ILE A 150 6.36 2.18 6.01
N GLY A 151 7.60 2.50 5.64
CA GLY A 151 8.48 1.53 4.97
C GLY A 151 8.76 0.29 5.79
N PHE A 152 8.50 0.32 7.11
CA PHE A 152 8.70 -0.84 7.98
C PHE A 152 7.70 -1.97 7.68
N GLU A 153 6.53 -1.69 7.11
CA GLU A 153 5.56 -2.69 6.68
C GLU A 153 6.05 -3.54 5.49
N LEU A 154 6.99 -3.00 4.72
CA LEU A 154 7.64 -3.68 3.59
C LEU A 154 8.86 -4.51 4.01
N LEU A 155 9.25 -4.48 5.27
CA LEU A 155 10.39 -5.21 5.83
C LEU A 155 9.93 -6.24 6.86
N PRO A 156 10.73 -7.28 7.12
CA PRO A 156 10.53 -8.15 8.27
C PRO A 156 10.49 -7.34 9.58
N GLU A 157 9.80 -7.83 10.60
CA GLU A 157 9.73 -7.21 11.93
C GLU A 157 11.12 -6.84 12.49
N ARG A 158 12.12 -7.68 12.16
CA ARG A 158 13.53 -7.44 12.50
C ARG A 158 14.33 -7.25 11.22
N PHE A 159 14.93 -6.11 11.08
CA PHE A 159 15.68 -5.70 9.88
C PHE A 159 17.03 -5.06 10.26
N THR A 160 17.89 -4.92 9.27
CA THR A 160 19.16 -4.17 9.39
C THR A 160 19.02 -2.79 8.79
N ILE A 161 19.82 -1.81 9.26
CA ILE A 161 19.84 -0.47 8.65
C ILE A 161 20.15 -0.50 7.14
N PRO A 162 21.04 -1.36 6.62
CA PRO A 162 21.23 -1.50 5.17
C PRO A 162 19.98 -1.99 4.42
N GLN A 163 19.14 -2.86 5.00
CA GLN A 163 17.88 -3.27 4.38
C GLN A 163 16.91 -2.10 4.28
N LEU A 164 16.76 -1.34 5.36
CA LEU A 164 15.91 -0.15 5.36
C LEU A 164 16.43 0.92 4.39
N GLN A 165 17.76 1.14 4.30
CA GLN A 165 18.36 2.04 3.33
C GLN A 165 17.99 1.64 1.89
N LYS A 166 18.16 0.35 1.54
CA LYS A 166 17.79 -0.16 0.22
C LYS A 166 16.32 0.04 -0.10
N LEU A 167 15.44 -0.14 0.88
CA LEU A 167 14.02 0.13 0.71
C LEU A 167 13.77 1.61 0.35
N TYR A 168 14.39 2.54 1.08
CA TYR A 168 14.25 3.97 0.79
C TYR A 168 14.87 4.33 -0.57
N GLU A 169 16.00 3.74 -0.94
CA GLU A 169 16.60 3.90 -2.27
C GLU A 169 15.64 3.42 -3.38
N ALA A 170 14.95 2.30 -3.15
CA ALA A 170 13.94 1.78 -4.09
C ALA A 170 12.68 2.66 -4.18
N ILE A 171 12.18 3.20 -3.05
CA ILE A 171 11.01 4.09 -3.03
C ILE A 171 11.30 5.38 -3.79
N TYR A 172 12.47 5.99 -3.54
CA TYR A 172 12.82 7.29 -4.13
C TYR A 172 13.53 7.17 -5.48
N ASN A 173 13.96 5.95 -5.85
CA ASN A 173 14.75 5.66 -7.05
C ASN A 173 16.02 6.52 -7.12
N CYS A 174 16.73 6.65 -6.01
CA CYS A 174 17.98 7.39 -5.93
C CYS A 174 18.91 6.79 -4.86
N PRO A 175 20.24 6.85 -5.07
CA PRO A 175 21.19 6.40 -4.06
C PRO A 175 21.16 7.31 -2.83
N ILE A 176 21.32 6.72 -1.66
CA ILE A 176 21.33 7.43 -0.37
C ILE A 176 22.70 7.24 0.30
N ASP A 177 23.30 8.33 0.77
CA ASP A 177 24.55 8.24 1.53
C ASP A 177 24.35 7.45 2.82
N ARG A 178 25.05 6.34 2.94
CA ARG A 178 24.91 5.38 4.03
C ARG A 178 25.20 5.97 5.41
N ARG A 179 26.21 6.83 5.54
CA ARG A 179 26.61 7.40 6.83
C ARG A 179 25.57 8.40 7.31
N ASN A 180 25.13 9.27 6.42
CA ASN A 180 24.09 10.26 6.71
C ASN A 180 22.76 9.58 7.05
N PHE A 181 22.36 8.58 6.27
CA PHE A 181 21.12 7.85 6.50
C PHE A 181 21.14 7.17 7.88
N SER A 182 22.18 6.39 8.17
CA SER A 182 22.32 5.70 9.46
C SER A 182 22.31 6.67 10.63
N ARG A 183 23.05 7.78 10.53
CA ARG A 183 23.11 8.80 11.58
C ARG A 183 21.75 9.45 11.83
N LYS A 184 21.07 9.89 10.77
CA LYS A 184 19.73 10.50 10.86
C LYS A 184 18.71 9.52 11.42
N LEU A 185 18.72 8.27 10.94
CA LEU A 185 17.81 7.23 11.38
C LEU A 185 17.97 6.93 12.87
N LEU A 186 19.21 6.71 13.33
CA LEU A 186 19.49 6.43 14.74
C LEU A 186 19.17 7.64 15.63
N SER A 187 19.38 8.87 15.16
CA SER A 187 19.03 10.09 15.91
C SER A 187 17.53 10.27 16.12
N THR A 188 16.68 9.61 15.35
CA THR A 188 15.22 9.62 15.60
C THR A 188 14.86 8.94 16.92
N GLY A 189 15.69 8.00 17.38
CA GLY A 189 15.41 7.16 18.54
C GLY A 189 14.20 6.25 18.36
N LEU A 190 13.79 5.98 17.11
CA LEU A 190 12.64 5.12 16.78
C LEU A 190 13.03 3.65 16.60
N LEU A 191 14.33 3.33 16.65
CA LEU A 191 14.81 1.96 16.51
C LEU A 191 15.25 1.39 17.85
N ILE A 192 14.80 0.17 18.11
CA ILE A 192 15.26 -0.66 19.23
C ILE A 192 16.29 -1.65 18.69
N ASP A 193 17.50 -1.65 19.26
CA ASP A 193 18.48 -2.70 19.05
C ASP A 193 17.96 -3.99 19.70
N THR A 194 17.83 -5.05 18.92
CA THR A 194 17.31 -6.34 19.43
C THR A 194 18.37 -7.17 20.15
N GLY A 195 19.62 -6.71 20.21
CA GLY A 195 20.76 -7.47 20.73
C GLY A 195 21.18 -8.65 19.85
N SER A 196 20.47 -8.88 18.73
CA SER A 196 20.71 -9.98 17.79
C SER A 196 21.45 -9.49 16.55
N LYS A 197 22.14 -10.40 15.89
CA LYS A 197 22.85 -10.12 14.62
C LYS A 197 22.32 -11.02 13.52
N ASN A 198 22.22 -10.48 12.31
CA ASN A 198 21.85 -11.26 11.14
C ASN A 198 22.95 -12.29 10.82
N SER A 199 22.60 -13.58 10.86
CA SER A 199 23.51 -14.70 10.58
C SER A 199 23.66 -15.00 9.08
N ASN A 200 22.78 -14.49 8.23
CA ASN A 200 22.68 -14.87 6.82
C ASN A 200 23.63 -14.11 5.89
N SER A 201 24.46 -13.20 6.38
CA SER A 201 25.45 -12.54 5.52
C SER A 201 26.84 -13.10 5.79
N ALA A 202 27.46 -13.65 4.76
CA ALA A 202 28.82 -14.25 4.82
C ALA A 202 29.93 -13.27 5.21
N THR A 203 29.68 -11.95 5.29
CA THR A 203 30.74 -10.95 5.37
C THR A 203 30.71 -10.00 6.55
N LYS A 204 29.61 -9.75 7.24
CA LYS A 204 29.57 -9.02 8.53
C LYS A 204 28.23 -9.22 9.23
N LYS A 205 28.27 -9.66 10.49
CA LYS A 205 27.09 -9.74 11.37
C LYS A 205 26.54 -8.33 11.60
N ALA A 206 25.49 -7.95 10.87
CA ALA A 206 24.82 -6.67 11.03
C ALA A 206 23.81 -6.74 12.19
N THR A 207 23.75 -5.69 13.00
CA THR A 207 22.77 -5.55 14.08
C THR A 207 21.35 -5.53 13.52
N LEU A 208 20.47 -6.29 14.16
CA LEU A 208 19.04 -6.31 13.88
C LEU A 208 18.32 -5.29 14.75
N TYR A 209 17.48 -4.49 14.13
CA TYR A 209 16.63 -3.48 14.76
C TYR A 209 15.17 -3.82 14.53
N ARG A 210 14.30 -3.27 15.39
CA ARG A 210 12.86 -3.20 15.18
C ARG A 210 12.36 -1.78 15.42
N LEU A 211 11.21 -1.44 14.87
CA LEU A 211 10.56 -0.16 15.13
C LEU A 211 10.04 -0.10 16.58
N ASP A 212 10.30 0.99 17.27
CA ASP A 212 9.63 1.33 18.52
C ASP A 212 8.28 1.99 18.22
N THR A 213 7.26 1.16 18.08
CA THR A 213 5.90 1.60 17.75
C THR A 213 5.27 2.46 18.84
N ALA A 214 5.62 2.22 20.12
CA ALA A 214 5.12 3.02 21.22
C ALA A 214 5.69 4.45 21.16
N ARG A 215 7.01 4.56 21.00
CA ARG A 215 7.68 5.85 20.85
C ARG A 215 7.31 6.58 19.57
N TYR A 216 7.05 5.84 18.49
CA TYR A 216 6.55 6.43 17.28
C TYR A 216 5.18 7.08 17.48
N LYS A 217 4.24 6.36 18.12
CA LYS A 217 2.90 6.89 18.44
C LYS A 217 2.98 8.12 19.35
N GLU A 218 3.86 8.10 20.34
CA GLU A 218 4.09 9.24 21.24
C GLU A 218 4.60 10.47 20.47
N LYS A 219 5.64 10.29 19.63
CA LYS A 219 6.17 11.38 18.81
C LYS A 219 5.17 11.88 17.77
N PHE A 220 4.39 11.01 17.18
CA PHE A 220 3.33 11.39 16.26
C PHE A 220 2.24 12.16 16.99
N ASN A 221 1.81 11.71 18.15
CA ASN A 221 0.85 12.41 18.98
C ASN A 221 1.36 13.77 19.46
N SER A 222 2.69 13.95 19.64
CA SER A 222 3.24 15.26 20.03
C SER A 222 3.07 16.32 18.93
N PHE A 223 2.91 15.94 17.67
CA PHE A 223 2.54 16.83 16.58
C PHE A 223 1.08 17.32 16.69
N TRP A 224 0.21 16.51 17.30
CA TRP A 224 -1.18 16.88 17.61
C TRP A 224 -1.27 17.92 18.73
N ASN A 225 -0.22 18.13 19.52
CA ASN A 225 -0.18 19.18 20.55
C ASN A 225 -0.22 20.60 19.99
N PHE A 226 -0.10 20.77 18.66
CA PHE A 226 -0.40 22.04 17.99
C PHE A 226 -1.90 22.21 17.67
N MET A 227 -2.69 21.15 17.82
CA MET A 227 -4.15 21.27 17.76
C MET A 227 -4.69 21.69 19.14
N PRO A 228 -5.73 22.55 19.21
CA PRO A 228 -6.43 22.83 20.44
C PRO A 228 -6.89 21.51 21.10
N ASP A 229 -6.82 21.42 22.41
CA ASP A 229 -7.14 20.21 23.16
C ASP A 229 -8.41 19.54 22.64
N SER A 230 -8.33 18.25 22.31
CA SER A 230 -9.46 17.46 21.80
C SER A 230 -10.69 17.44 22.72
N LYS A 231 -10.55 17.89 23.97
CA LYS A 231 -11.67 18.10 24.90
C LYS A 231 -12.60 19.25 24.48
N GLU A 232 -12.12 20.22 23.71
CA GLU A 232 -12.98 21.28 23.16
C GLU A 232 -13.73 20.87 21.90
N TYR A 233 -13.25 19.87 21.17
CA TYR A 233 -13.90 19.34 19.95
C TYR A 233 -14.93 18.24 20.22
N SER A 234 -14.83 17.52 21.34
CA SER A 234 -15.76 16.43 21.66
C SER A 234 -17.13 16.88 22.17
N GLY A 235 -17.38 18.18 22.24
CA GLY A 235 -18.58 18.74 22.87
C GLY A 235 -19.66 19.28 21.93
N LYS A 236 -19.52 19.30 20.62
CA LYS A 236 -20.48 19.99 19.73
C LYS A 236 -20.98 19.27 18.48
N ASP A 237 -20.50 18.09 18.15
CA ASP A 237 -21.02 17.32 17.03
C ASP A 237 -21.75 16.04 17.46
N SER A 238 -22.72 16.19 18.35
CA SER A 238 -23.86 15.27 18.35
C SER A 238 -24.78 15.71 17.21
N LEU A 239 -24.56 15.10 16.05
CA LEU A 239 -25.47 15.21 14.91
C LEU A 239 -26.90 14.83 15.36
N ARG A 240 -27.79 15.79 15.30
CA ARG A 240 -29.24 15.59 15.29
C ARG A 240 -29.68 15.12 13.91
#